data_f35c4522643540d12034ce26f689520f
#
_entry.id   f35c4522643540d12034ce26f689520f
#
_cell.length_a   1.000
_cell.length_b   1.000
_cell.length_c   1.000
_cell.angle_alpha   90.00
_cell.angle_beta   90.00
_cell.angle_gamma   90.00
#
_symmetry.space_group_name_H-M   'P 1'
#
loop_
_entity.id
_entity.type
_entity.pdbx_description
1 polymer ?
#
loop_
_entity_poly.entity_id
_entity_poly.type
_entity_poly.pdbx_seq_one_letter_code
_entity_poly.pdbx_strand_id
1 'polypeptide(L)'
;MGVNYVSPNDVADCAVVVLLNQKPHRNKVYNLTGPGPITDAEVAKLLTKHYGTNIEHVELGYHAYKEDCRKRGLPEWQIKDAASFERIKASGVDEMSSSYTKDIEKITGVKPESL
;
A
#
# COMPACT_ATOMS: atom_id res chain seq x y z
N MET A 1 -4.05 6.61 -10.04
CA MET A 1 -3.84 7.17 -8.70
C MET A 1 -2.86 6.33 -7.92
N GLY A 2 -1.92 6.97 -7.25
CA GLY A 2 -0.93 6.27 -6.45
C GLY A 2 -1.48 5.75 -5.12
N VAL A 3 -0.88 4.69 -4.62
CA VAL A 3 -1.15 4.13 -3.29
C VAL A 3 0.09 4.30 -2.43
N ASN A 4 -0.09 4.66 -1.17
CA ASN A 4 1.01 4.77 -0.22
C ASN A 4 1.18 3.44 0.51
N TYR A 5 2.22 2.70 0.15
CA TYR A 5 2.55 1.41 0.78
C TYR A 5 3.41 1.63 2.03
N VAL A 6 3.11 0.91 3.09
CA VAL A 6 3.87 0.95 4.33
C VAL A 6 4.51 -0.42 4.60
N SER A 7 5.77 -0.41 5.03
CA SER A 7 6.45 -1.64 5.42
C SER A 7 5.89 -2.18 6.75
N PRO A 8 5.60 -3.49 6.85
CA PRO A 8 5.24 -4.10 8.14
C PRO A 8 6.32 -3.92 9.21
N ASN A 9 7.59 -3.83 8.82
CA ASN A 9 8.69 -3.58 9.74
C ASN A 9 8.59 -2.19 10.37
N ASP A 10 8.27 -1.17 9.59
CA ASP A 10 8.05 0.19 10.10
C ASP A 10 6.88 0.25 11.07
N VAL A 11 5.80 -0.47 10.79
CA VAL A 11 4.65 -0.57 11.69
C VAL A 11 5.06 -1.25 13.00
N ALA A 12 5.83 -2.33 12.94
CA ALA A 12 6.33 -3.03 14.11
C ALA A 12 7.25 -2.15 14.96
N ASP A 13 8.14 -1.40 14.34
CA ASP A 13 9.05 -0.47 15.03
C ASP A 13 8.28 0.61 15.77
N CYS A 14 7.24 1.18 15.15
CA CYS A 14 6.34 2.12 15.81
C CYS A 14 5.63 1.48 17.01
N ALA A 15 5.14 0.27 16.86
CA ALA A 15 4.46 -0.45 17.93
C ALA A 15 5.38 -0.67 19.14
N VAL A 16 6.65 -1.02 18.92
CA VAL A 16 7.64 -1.19 19.98
C VAL A 16 7.86 0.12 20.74
N VAL A 17 8.07 1.23 20.04
CA VAL A 17 8.29 2.55 20.65
C VAL A 17 7.08 2.95 21.48
N VAL A 18 5.87 2.80 20.97
CA VAL A 18 4.63 3.15 21.67
C VAL A 18 4.43 2.30 22.92
N LEU A 19 4.66 0.99 22.83
CA LEU A 19 4.50 0.07 23.96
C LEU A 19 5.53 0.33 25.08
N LEU A 20 6.76 0.69 24.73
CA LEU A 20 7.81 1.00 25.70
C LEU A 20 7.69 2.41 26.32
N ASN A 21 6.96 3.32 25.67
CA ASN A 21 6.80 4.71 26.09
C ASN A 21 5.32 5.12 26.08
N GLN A 22 4.51 4.46 26.87
CA GLN A 22 3.04 4.60 26.81
C GLN A 22 2.53 6.02 27.12
N LYS A 23 3.14 6.72 28.07
CA LYS A 23 2.65 8.04 28.54
C LYS A 23 2.49 9.07 27.41
N PRO A 24 3.53 9.36 26.58
CA PRO A 24 3.42 10.37 25.52
C PRO A 24 2.50 9.96 24.38
N HIS A 25 2.19 8.67 24.26
CA HIS A 25 1.39 8.13 23.15
C HIS A 25 -0.05 7.78 23.56
N ARG A 26 -0.39 7.92 24.84
CA ARG A 26 -1.73 7.61 25.35
C ARG A 26 -2.80 8.47 24.69
N ASN A 27 -3.89 7.85 24.28
CA ASN A 27 -5.03 8.50 23.63
C ASN A 27 -4.68 9.23 22.31
N LYS A 28 -3.60 8.86 21.66
CA LYS A 28 -3.21 9.39 20.36
C LYS A 28 -3.52 8.41 19.25
N VAL A 29 -3.87 8.94 18.09
CA VAL A 29 -4.09 8.19 16.86
C VAL A 29 -3.00 8.57 15.88
N TYR A 30 -2.38 7.58 15.27
CA TYR A 30 -1.33 7.77 14.26
C TYR A 30 -1.75 7.13 12.94
N ASN A 31 -1.49 7.82 11.85
CA ASN A 31 -1.65 7.27 10.51
C ASN A 31 -0.27 6.91 9.95
N LEU A 32 0.05 5.62 9.96
CA LEU A 32 1.36 5.13 9.52
C LEU A 32 1.34 4.91 8.01
N THR A 33 2.13 5.67 7.30
CA THR A 33 2.24 5.60 5.84
C THR A 33 3.68 5.41 5.42
N GLY A 34 3.89 4.91 4.20
CA GLY A 34 5.19 4.93 3.55
C GLY A 34 5.63 6.35 3.17
N PRO A 35 6.73 6.47 2.42
CA PRO A 35 7.33 7.77 2.10
C PRO A 35 6.52 8.62 1.11
N GLY A 36 5.53 8.07 0.48
CA GLY A 36 4.66 8.77 -0.47
C GLY A 36 3.89 7.80 -1.36
N PRO A 37 2.85 8.29 -2.05
CA PRO A 37 2.08 7.46 -2.97
C PRO A 37 2.91 7.07 -4.19
N ILE A 38 2.71 5.84 -4.67
CA ILE A 38 3.36 5.29 -5.86
C ILE A 38 2.30 4.68 -6.77
N THR A 39 2.42 4.90 -8.07
CA THR A 39 1.50 4.36 -9.07
C THR A 39 1.84 2.91 -9.43
N ASP A 40 0.88 2.18 -9.97
CA ASP A 40 1.11 0.81 -10.43
C ASP A 40 2.18 0.74 -11.54
N ALA A 41 2.23 1.76 -12.41
CA ALA A 41 3.27 1.86 -13.43
C ALA A 41 4.68 2.04 -12.82
N GLU A 42 4.79 2.81 -11.75
CA GLU A 42 6.07 2.98 -11.02
C GLU A 42 6.47 1.71 -10.29
N VAL A 43 5.50 0.97 -9.72
CA VAL A 43 5.75 -0.36 -9.13
C VAL A 43 6.28 -1.32 -10.20
N ALA A 44 5.68 -1.34 -11.39
CA ALA A 44 6.16 -2.18 -12.49
C ALA A 44 7.61 -1.85 -12.89
N LYS A 45 7.99 -0.57 -12.89
CA LYS A 45 9.38 -0.15 -13.15
C LYS A 45 10.34 -0.63 -12.07
N LEU A 46 9.95 -0.56 -10.80
CA LEU A 46 10.76 -1.06 -9.69
C LEU A 46 10.96 -2.57 -9.79
N LEU A 47 9.90 -3.31 -10.11
CA LEU A 47 9.97 -4.76 -10.30
C LEU A 47 10.84 -5.13 -11.50
N THR A 48 10.75 -4.39 -12.60
CA THR A 48 11.62 -4.56 -13.77
C THR A 48 13.09 -4.41 -13.39
N LYS A 49 13.41 -3.37 -12.62
CA LYS A 49 14.77 -3.13 -12.14
C LYS A 49 15.25 -4.23 -11.20
N HIS A 50 14.40 -4.71 -10.32
CA HIS A 50 14.76 -5.73 -9.33
C HIS A 50 15.00 -7.10 -9.96
N TYR A 51 14.12 -7.53 -10.85
CA TYR A 51 14.17 -8.86 -11.47
C TYR A 51 14.97 -8.92 -12.77
N GLY A 52 15.32 -7.78 -13.37
CA GLY A 52 16.05 -7.72 -14.64
C GLY A 52 15.21 -8.20 -15.85
N THR A 53 13.90 -8.34 -15.69
CA THR A 53 12.97 -8.77 -16.74
C THR A 53 11.94 -7.65 -16.95
N ASN A 54 11.59 -7.35 -18.20
CA ASN A 54 10.60 -6.31 -18.47
C ASN A 54 9.23 -6.69 -17.91
N ILE A 55 8.76 -5.92 -16.95
CA ILE A 55 7.45 -6.07 -16.31
C ILE A 55 6.66 -4.80 -16.59
N GLU A 56 5.50 -4.96 -17.20
CA GLU A 56 4.63 -3.86 -17.59
C GLU A 56 3.33 -3.89 -16.79
N HIS A 57 2.87 -2.70 -16.42
CA HIS A 57 1.53 -2.54 -15.87
C HIS A 57 0.52 -2.54 -17.03
N VAL A 58 -0.45 -3.44 -16.96
CA VAL A 58 -1.57 -3.49 -17.89
C VAL A 58 -2.85 -3.09 -17.16
N GLU A 59 -3.43 -1.99 -17.59
CA GLU A 59 -4.69 -1.51 -17.03
C GLU A 59 -5.84 -2.32 -17.63
N LEU A 60 -6.57 -3.03 -16.76
CA LEU A 60 -7.77 -3.79 -17.13
C LEU A 60 -9.00 -3.10 -16.53
N GLY A 61 -10.12 -3.11 -17.28
CA GLY A 61 -11.42 -2.71 -16.72
C GLY A 61 -11.89 -3.71 -15.65
N TYR A 62 -12.86 -3.30 -14.86
CA TYR A 62 -13.38 -4.10 -13.74
C TYR A 62 -13.76 -5.54 -14.14
N HIS A 63 -14.50 -5.71 -15.23
CA HIS A 63 -14.92 -7.02 -15.69
C HIS A 63 -13.76 -7.85 -16.26
N ALA A 64 -12.88 -7.23 -17.06
CA ALA A 64 -11.70 -7.89 -17.61
C ALA A 64 -10.74 -8.37 -16.53
N TYR A 65 -10.55 -7.59 -15.49
CA TYR A 65 -9.76 -7.96 -14.31
C TYR A 65 -10.33 -9.18 -13.60
N LYS A 66 -11.64 -9.20 -13.38
CA LYS A 66 -12.32 -10.36 -12.76
C LYS A 66 -12.15 -11.63 -13.59
N GLU A 67 -12.30 -11.53 -14.91
CA GLU A 67 -12.10 -12.68 -15.81
C GLU A 67 -10.65 -13.18 -15.77
N ASP A 68 -9.68 -12.31 -15.76
CA ASP A 68 -8.27 -12.67 -15.62
C ASP A 68 -8.01 -13.42 -14.32
N CYS A 69 -8.58 -12.94 -13.21
CA CYS A 69 -8.48 -13.62 -11.91
C CYS A 69 -9.12 -15.01 -11.93
N ARG A 70 -10.25 -15.19 -12.62
CA ARG A 70 -10.90 -16.50 -12.77
C ARG A 70 -10.01 -17.46 -13.56
N LYS A 71 -9.40 -17.00 -14.64
CA LYS A 71 -8.46 -17.79 -15.44
C LYS A 71 -7.24 -18.24 -14.63
N ARG A 72 -6.83 -17.47 -13.64
CA ARG A 72 -5.75 -17.83 -12.70
C ARG A 72 -6.20 -18.79 -11.59
N GLY A 73 -7.48 -19.13 -11.53
CA GLY A 73 -8.01 -20.06 -10.54
C GLY A 73 -8.29 -19.47 -9.16
N LEU A 74 -8.43 -18.16 -9.05
CA LEU A 74 -8.77 -17.51 -7.77
C LEU A 74 -10.25 -17.79 -7.42
N PRO A 75 -10.56 -17.99 -6.12
CA PRO A 75 -11.95 -18.18 -5.68
C PRO A 75 -12.76 -16.88 -5.79
N GLU A 76 -14.06 -16.99 -6.01
CA GLU A 76 -14.95 -15.85 -6.26
C GLU A 76 -14.93 -14.79 -5.15
N TRP A 77 -14.78 -15.18 -3.90
CA TRP A 77 -14.71 -14.22 -2.81
C TRP A 77 -13.46 -13.33 -2.89
N GLN A 78 -12.30 -13.91 -3.24
CA GLN A 78 -11.08 -13.14 -3.47
C GLN A 78 -11.18 -12.22 -4.68
N ILE A 79 -11.83 -12.71 -5.75
CA ILE A 79 -12.04 -11.91 -6.97
C ILE A 79 -12.89 -10.69 -6.67
N LYS A 80 -13.96 -10.85 -5.89
CA LYS A 80 -14.82 -9.74 -5.49
C LYS A 80 -14.06 -8.70 -4.67
N ASP A 81 -13.30 -9.13 -3.68
CA ASP A 81 -12.52 -8.24 -2.81
C ASP A 81 -11.48 -7.48 -3.60
N ALA A 82 -10.65 -8.17 -4.38
CA ALA A 82 -9.59 -7.56 -5.18
C ALA A 82 -10.15 -6.59 -6.23
N ALA A 83 -11.20 -6.98 -6.94
CA ALA A 83 -11.82 -6.12 -7.95
C ALA A 83 -12.49 -4.89 -7.34
N SER A 84 -13.09 -5.02 -6.18
CA SER A 84 -13.69 -3.90 -5.45
C SER A 84 -12.64 -2.91 -4.99
N PHE A 85 -11.51 -3.37 -4.47
CA PHE A 85 -10.38 -2.54 -4.09
C PHE A 85 -9.81 -1.77 -5.29
N GLU A 86 -9.57 -2.45 -6.41
CA GLU A 86 -9.09 -1.80 -7.64
C GLU A 86 -10.07 -0.77 -8.18
N ARG A 87 -11.37 -1.04 -8.09
CA ARG A 87 -12.41 -0.10 -8.49
C ARG A 87 -12.42 1.16 -7.63
N ILE A 88 -12.30 1.02 -6.31
CA ILE A 88 -12.24 2.15 -5.38
C ILE A 88 -10.97 2.98 -5.66
N LYS A 89 -9.84 2.33 -5.82
CA LYS A 89 -8.57 2.97 -6.15
C LYS A 89 -8.66 3.77 -7.47
N ALA A 90 -9.25 3.18 -8.50
CA ALA A 90 -9.41 3.82 -9.80
C ALA A 90 -10.40 5.00 -9.77
N SER A 91 -11.40 4.98 -8.90
CA SER A 91 -12.38 6.05 -8.78
C SER A 91 -11.84 7.33 -8.16
N GLY A 92 -10.70 7.26 -7.47
CA GLY A 92 -10.12 8.39 -6.75
C GLY A 92 -10.90 8.85 -5.52
N VAL A 93 -11.91 8.09 -5.09
CA VAL A 93 -12.73 8.42 -3.91
C VAL A 93 -11.99 8.15 -2.62
N ASP A 94 -11.07 7.18 -2.61
CA ASP A 94 -10.30 6.81 -1.45
C ASP A 94 -9.03 7.67 -1.32
N GLU A 95 -9.16 8.84 -0.74
CA GLU A 95 -8.02 9.71 -0.46
C GLU A 95 -7.06 9.09 0.57
N MET A 96 -7.52 8.14 1.39
CA MET A 96 -6.68 7.49 2.39
C MET A 96 -5.60 6.62 1.78
N SER A 97 -5.89 5.97 0.64
CA SER A 97 -4.90 5.13 -0.05
C SER A 97 -3.66 5.89 -0.53
N SER A 98 -3.80 7.18 -0.81
CA SER A 98 -2.70 8.04 -1.24
C SER A 98 -2.22 9.00 -0.16
N SER A 99 -2.80 8.97 1.02
CA SER A 99 -2.45 9.86 2.12
C SER A 99 -0.98 9.68 2.54
N TYR A 100 -0.39 10.77 3.03
CA TYR A 100 0.98 10.79 3.52
C TYR A 100 1.03 11.49 4.88
N THR A 101 1.71 10.86 5.83
CA THR A 101 2.03 11.47 7.12
C THR A 101 3.49 11.23 7.47
N LYS A 102 4.01 12.02 8.41
CA LYS A 102 5.35 11.84 8.97
C LYS A 102 5.32 11.11 10.32
N ASP A 103 4.25 10.41 10.62
CA ASP A 103 4.06 9.80 11.94
C ASP A 103 5.11 8.73 12.25
N ILE A 104 5.52 7.92 11.27
CA ILE A 104 6.60 6.94 11.47
C ILE A 104 7.89 7.62 11.88
N GLU A 105 8.31 8.66 11.17
CA GLU A 105 9.52 9.41 11.49
C GLU A 105 9.42 10.11 12.85
N LYS A 106 8.26 10.66 13.20
CA LYS A 106 8.01 11.28 14.49
C LYS A 106 8.09 10.29 15.66
N ILE A 107 7.61 9.06 15.46
CA ILE A 107 7.60 8.03 16.50
C ILE A 107 8.97 7.37 16.62
N THR A 108 9.58 6.96 15.51
CA THR A 108 10.81 6.16 15.50
C THR A 108 12.09 6.99 15.33
N GLY A 109 12.00 8.22 14.84
CA GLY A 109 13.15 9.03 14.46
C GLY A 109 13.81 8.62 13.14
N VAL A 110 13.26 7.63 12.45
CA VAL A 110 13.78 7.11 11.19
C VAL A 110 12.71 7.23 10.09
N LYS A 111 13.12 7.63 8.89
CA LYS A 111 12.22 7.70 7.75
C LYS A 111 11.69 6.31 7.37
N PRO A 112 10.43 6.20 6.88
CA PRO A 112 9.88 4.93 6.46
C PRO A 112 10.62 4.35 5.25
N GLU A 113 10.63 3.02 5.18
CA GLU A 113 11.20 2.30 4.03
C GLU A 113 10.43 2.62 2.74
N SER A 114 11.14 2.74 1.63
CA SER A 114 10.56 2.81 0.29
C SER A 114 10.39 1.41 -0.32
N LEU A 115 9.52 1.30 -1.29
CA LEU A 115 9.44 0.13 -2.15
C LEU A 115 10.73 -0.09 -2.94
#